data_63371d9e36967823ea8c1f105db341cc
#
_entry.id   63371d9e36967823ea8c1f105db341cc
#
_cell.length_a   1.000
_cell.length_b   1.000
_cell.length_c   1.000
_cell.angle_alpha   90.00
_cell.angle_beta   90.00
_cell.angle_gamma   90.00
#
_symmetry.space_group_name_H-M   'P 1'
#
loop_
_entity.id
_entity.type
_entity.pdbx_description
1 polymer ?
#
loop_
_entity_poly.entity_id
_entity_poly.type
_entity_poly.pdbx_seq_one_letter_code
_entity_poly.pdbx_strand_id
1 'polypeptide(L)'
;MRWRSRCKRSRTARLGAIQAASCAPVTRGVPPEFESVPVATSDKAATSDADSQLLVTLATVAPGTQLRDGLERILRGRTGGLFVLGYDKDVEALCSGGFTLNVEFSATRLRELAKMDGAIILGPNATTIQRAAVHLMPDPSINSDEMGTRHRTAERVAKQTGNPVISVSQSMNIIALYVAGRRYVLEDSAAILSRANQALATLERYKMRLDEVSGTLSDLEIEDLVSVRDVAVVSQRLEMVLRIAREIDGYVVELGSDGRLLSLQLVELIGGVDADRELVVRDYLPSGRRSRTVERALADLDALSDVELLDLALVAKALGYPGAADDLDLTISPRGYRLLARVPRLPATVVDRLVENFGGLQRLLAASIDDLQTVEGVGEARARTVREGLSRLAESSILERYV
;
A
#
# COMPACT_ATOMS: atom_id res chain seq x y z
N MET A 1 31.93 54.84 -17.17
CA MET A 1 31.71 55.05 -18.61
C MET A 1 30.30 54.56 -18.93
N ARG A 2 29.40 55.35 -18.94
CA ARG A 2 28.45 56.02 -19.87
C ARG A 2 28.42 55.41 -21.26
N TRP A 3 27.19 55.04 -21.70
CA TRP A 3 26.38 55.44 -22.87
C TRP A 3 25.10 54.57 -22.89
N ARG A 4 23.87 54.96 -22.53
CA ARG A 4 22.81 55.82 -23.13
C ARG A 4 22.57 55.51 -24.65
N SER A 5 21.45 55.01 -25.03
CA SER A 5 20.06 55.49 -25.21
C SER A 5 19.70 55.67 -26.71
N ARG A 6 18.47 55.29 -27.06
CA ARG A 6 17.40 55.91 -27.89
C ARG A 6 16.66 54.88 -28.70
N CYS A 7 15.42 54.65 -28.52
CA CYS A 7 14.15 55.39 -28.68
C CYS A 7 13.89 55.91 -30.10
N LYS A 8 12.82 55.46 -30.72
CA LYS A 8 11.71 56.18 -31.39
C LYS A 8 11.06 55.31 -32.49
N ARG A 9 9.74 55.01 -32.30
CA ARG A 9 8.53 55.59 -33.01
C ARG A 9 8.53 55.33 -34.51
N SER A 10 7.44 54.89 -35.15
CA SER A 10 6.07 55.38 -35.17
C SER A 10 5.20 54.58 -36.18
N ARG A 11 3.87 54.47 -35.84
CA ARG A 11 2.70 54.74 -36.74
C ARG A 11 2.57 53.87 -38.00
N THR A 12 1.43 53.34 -38.38
CA THR A 12 0.03 53.82 -38.42
C THR A 12 -0.90 52.73 -38.91
N ALA A 13 -2.07 52.73 -38.34
CA ALA A 13 -3.37 52.23 -38.74
C ALA A 13 -3.66 51.84 -40.19
N ARG A 14 -4.45 50.77 -40.38
CA ARG A 14 -5.60 50.76 -41.31
C ARG A 14 -6.70 49.83 -40.75
N LEU A 15 -7.88 50.43 -40.58
CA LEU A 15 -9.18 49.79 -40.44
C LEU A 15 -9.56 49.09 -41.74
N GLY A 16 -10.26 47.97 -41.63
CA GLY A 16 -10.90 47.31 -42.78
C GLY A 16 -11.83 46.19 -42.37
N ALA A 17 -13.10 46.53 -42.27
CA ALA A 17 -14.30 45.75 -42.60
C ALA A 17 -14.60 44.44 -41.85
N ILE A 18 -15.63 44.55 -41.08
CA ILE A 18 -16.50 43.51 -40.47
C ILE A 18 -17.22 42.76 -41.58
N GLN A 19 -17.17 41.41 -41.53
CA GLN A 19 -18.17 40.59 -42.17
C GLN A 19 -18.65 39.55 -41.14
N ALA A 20 -19.92 39.69 -40.78
CA ALA A 20 -20.65 38.79 -39.92
C ALA A 20 -20.83 37.42 -40.61
N ALA A 21 -20.34 36.36 -39.99
CA ALA A 21 -20.68 34.99 -40.35
C ALA A 21 -21.51 34.38 -39.22
N SER A 22 -22.67 33.97 -39.61
CA SER A 22 -23.74 33.28 -38.97
C SER A 22 -23.31 32.22 -37.92
N CYS A 23 -23.87 32.35 -36.74
CA CYS A 23 -23.82 31.36 -35.66
C CYS A 23 -24.78 30.20 -35.96
N ALA A 24 -24.26 29.03 -36.27
CA ALA A 24 -25.02 27.75 -36.19
C ALA A 24 -24.75 27.07 -34.84
N PRO A 25 -25.73 26.47 -34.19
CA PRO A 25 -25.55 25.86 -32.88
C PRO A 25 -24.76 24.55 -33.01
N VAL A 26 -23.64 24.46 -32.28
CA VAL A 26 -22.87 23.23 -32.09
C VAL A 26 -23.66 22.32 -31.15
N THR A 27 -24.24 21.24 -31.68
CA THR A 27 -24.76 20.15 -30.90
C THR A 27 -23.60 19.47 -30.16
N ARG A 28 -23.64 19.53 -28.83
CA ARG A 28 -22.74 18.76 -27.95
C ARG A 28 -23.04 17.27 -28.15
N GLY A 29 -22.14 16.58 -28.83
CA GLY A 29 -22.11 15.13 -28.84
C GLY A 29 -21.83 14.60 -27.43
N VAL A 30 -22.71 13.72 -26.95
CA VAL A 30 -22.55 12.92 -25.74
C VAL A 30 -21.35 11.99 -25.97
N PRO A 31 -20.37 11.91 -25.05
CA PRO A 31 -19.29 10.94 -25.18
C PRO A 31 -19.86 9.52 -25.05
N PRO A 32 -19.26 8.53 -25.73
CA PRO A 32 -19.76 7.15 -25.69
C PRO A 32 -19.70 6.61 -24.24
N GLU A 33 -20.79 5.98 -23.85
CA GLU A 33 -20.93 5.22 -22.60
C GLU A 33 -19.81 4.17 -22.53
N PHE A 34 -18.97 4.26 -21.49
CA PHE A 34 -18.06 3.19 -21.15
C PHE A 34 -18.90 2.02 -20.63
N GLU A 35 -19.05 1.00 -21.45
CA GLU A 35 -19.56 -0.31 -21.02
C GLU A 35 -18.67 -0.81 -19.89
N SER A 36 -19.26 -0.95 -18.70
CA SER A 36 -18.65 -1.57 -17.54
C SER A 36 -18.47 -3.07 -17.81
N VAL A 37 -17.25 -3.47 -18.16
CA VAL A 37 -16.86 -4.89 -18.18
C VAL A 37 -16.86 -5.38 -16.73
N PRO A 38 -17.56 -6.47 -16.39
CA PRO A 38 -17.53 -7.03 -15.04
C PRO A 38 -16.13 -7.58 -14.74
N VAL A 39 -15.41 -6.93 -13.83
CA VAL A 39 -14.14 -7.43 -13.32
C VAL A 39 -14.40 -8.62 -12.42
N ALA A 40 -14.02 -9.80 -12.88
CA ALA A 40 -14.18 -11.05 -12.17
C ALA A 40 -13.35 -11.07 -10.89
N THR A 41 -13.93 -11.53 -9.78
CA THR A 41 -13.30 -11.69 -8.47
C THR A 41 -12.09 -12.64 -8.46
N SER A 42 -11.85 -13.38 -9.52
CA SER A 42 -10.70 -14.28 -9.74
C SER A 42 -9.39 -13.50 -10.00
N ASP A 43 -9.44 -12.30 -10.58
CA ASP A 43 -8.24 -11.54 -10.93
C ASP A 43 -7.56 -10.88 -9.72
N LYS A 44 -8.30 -10.53 -8.67
CA LYS A 44 -7.72 -9.89 -7.46
C LYS A 44 -6.86 -10.84 -6.62
N ALA A 45 -7.23 -12.11 -6.50
CA ALA A 45 -6.43 -13.11 -5.77
C ALA A 45 -5.13 -13.44 -6.52
N ALA A 46 -5.21 -13.60 -7.84
CA ALA A 46 -4.04 -13.87 -8.68
C ALA A 46 -3.05 -12.68 -8.72
N THR A 47 -3.55 -11.44 -8.69
CA THR A 47 -2.69 -10.24 -8.58
C THR A 47 -2.02 -10.14 -7.22
N SER A 48 -2.70 -10.48 -6.13
CA SER A 48 -2.14 -10.50 -4.77
C SER A 48 -0.98 -11.51 -4.64
N ASP A 49 -1.13 -12.71 -5.20
CA ASP A 49 -0.07 -13.74 -5.17
C ASP A 49 1.13 -13.33 -6.03
N ALA A 50 0.89 -12.73 -7.20
CA ALA A 50 1.93 -12.22 -8.08
C ALA A 50 2.72 -11.06 -7.44
N ASP A 51 2.04 -10.14 -6.76
CA ASP A 51 2.66 -9.03 -6.05
C ASP A 51 3.47 -9.54 -4.84
N SER A 52 2.95 -10.52 -4.11
CA SER A 52 3.66 -11.17 -3.00
C SER A 52 4.94 -11.86 -3.48
N GLN A 53 4.87 -12.60 -4.59
CA GLN A 53 6.04 -13.25 -5.19
C GLN A 53 7.08 -12.23 -5.67
N LEU A 54 6.63 -11.10 -6.23
CA LEU A 54 7.50 -10.01 -6.63
C LEU A 54 8.24 -9.42 -5.41
N LEU A 55 7.54 -9.10 -4.33
CA LEU A 55 8.13 -8.53 -3.12
C LEU A 55 9.17 -9.47 -2.49
N VAL A 56 8.87 -10.78 -2.37
CA VAL A 56 9.81 -11.79 -1.88
C VAL A 56 11.07 -11.83 -2.76
N THR A 57 10.90 -11.76 -4.08
CA THR A 57 12.02 -11.79 -5.01
C THR A 57 12.84 -10.48 -4.93
N LEU A 58 12.17 -9.32 -4.82
CA LEU A 58 12.84 -8.02 -4.62
C LEU A 58 13.67 -8.01 -3.34
N ALA A 59 13.16 -8.55 -2.24
CA ALA A 59 13.92 -8.71 -1.01
C ALA A 59 15.22 -9.53 -1.20
N THR A 60 15.18 -10.53 -2.07
CA THR A 60 16.36 -11.37 -2.38
C THR A 60 17.43 -10.62 -3.16
N VAL A 61 17.03 -9.64 -3.99
CA VAL A 61 17.94 -8.82 -4.81
C VAL A 61 18.12 -7.40 -4.27
N ALA A 62 17.63 -7.11 -3.06
CA ALA A 62 17.71 -5.79 -2.45
C ALA A 62 19.17 -5.40 -2.09
N PRO A 63 19.49 -4.11 -2.02
CA PRO A 63 20.74 -3.60 -1.48
C PRO A 63 21.11 -4.21 -0.13
N GLY A 64 22.38 -4.54 0.06
CA GLY A 64 22.90 -5.26 1.23
C GLY A 64 22.90 -6.78 1.10
N THR A 65 22.23 -7.37 0.09
CA THR A 65 22.31 -8.81 -0.17
C THR A 65 23.55 -9.15 -1.00
N GLN A 66 24.09 -10.36 -0.79
CA GLN A 66 25.23 -10.85 -1.59
C GLN A 66 24.89 -11.00 -3.08
N LEU A 67 23.61 -11.31 -3.39
CA LEU A 67 23.16 -11.43 -4.77
C LEU A 67 23.19 -10.06 -5.45
N ARG A 68 22.66 -9.00 -4.81
CA ARG A 68 22.73 -7.64 -5.35
C ARG A 68 24.16 -7.20 -5.60
N ASP A 69 25.07 -7.40 -4.65
CA ASP A 69 26.50 -7.08 -4.81
C ASP A 69 27.11 -7.82 -6.01
N GLY A 70 26.78 -9.10 -6.20
CA GLY A 70 27.21 -9.88 -7.36
C GLY A 70 26.69 -9.31 -8.68
N LEU A 71 25.41 -9.01 -8.77
CA LEU A 71 24.76 -8.44 -9.97
C LEU A 71 25.34 -7.07 -10.34
N GLU A 72 25.55 -6.19 -9.35
CA GLU A 72 26.17 -4.88 -9.58
C GLU A 72 27.63 -4.98 -10.04
N ARG A 73 28.40 -5.94 -9.51
CA ARG A 73 29.77 -6.20 -9.99
C ARG A 73 29.78 -6.66 -11.44
N ILE A 74 28.80 -7.46 -11.86
CA ILE A 74 28.63 -7.90 -13.26
C ILE A 74 28.27 -6.71 -14.13
N LEU A 75 27.31 -5.87 -13.68
CA LEU A 75 26.89 -4.67 -14.39
C LEU A 75 28.07 -3.69 -14.59
N ARG A 76 28.80 -3.39 -13.51
CA ARG A 76 30.01 -2.54 -13.54
C ARG A 76 31.12 -3.16 -14.38
N GLY A 77 31.24 -4.49 -14.39
CA GLY A 77 32.20 -5.24 -15.22
C GLY A 77 31.80 -5.31 -16.69
N ARG A 78 30.62 -4.87 -17.09
CA ARG A 78 30.08 -4.89 -18.47
C ARG A 78 30.09 -6.28 -19.09
N THR A 79 29.87 -7.34 -18.31
CA THR A 79 29.83 -8.72 -18.82
C THR A 79 28.43 -9.21 -19.15
N GLY A 80 27.41 -8.73 -18.42
CA GLY A 80 26.07 -9.25 -18.53
C GLY A 80 25.92 -10.65 -17.92
N GLY A 81 24.70 -11.18 -17.84
CA GLY A 81 24.45 -12.53 -17.31
C GLY A 81 22.97 -12.89 -17.32
N LEU A 82 22.70 -14.19 -17.18
CA LEU A 82 21.36 -14.75 -17.05
C LEU A 82 21.35 -15.68 -15.83
N PHE A 83 20.44 -15.46 -14.90
CA PHE A 83 20.39 -16.17 -13.62
C PHE A 83 18.97 -16.65 -13.36
N VAL A 84 18.83 -17.93 -12.98
CA VAL A 84 17.55 -18.51 -12.55
C VAL A 84 17.59 -18.69 -11.03
N LEU A 85 16.57 -18.18 -10.31
CA LEU A 85 16.43 -18.34 -8.86
C LEU A 85 15.52 -19.53 -8.57
N GLY A 86 16.12 -20.64 -8.18
CA GLY A 86 15.45 -21.91 -7.96
C GLY A 86 15.99 -23.00 -8.90
N TYR A 87 16.01 -24.23 -8.41
CA TYR A 87 16.42 -25.40 -9.17
C TYR A 87 15.48 -26.55 -8.84
N ASP A 88 14.45 -26.68 -9.66
CA ASP A 88 13.45 -27.74 -9.61
C ASP A 88 13.52 -28.61 -10.88
N LYS A 89 12.62 -29.56 -10.98
CA LYS A 89 12.55 -30.48 -12.13
C LYS A 89 12.25 -29.76 -13.44
N ASP A 90 11.46 -28.68 -13.38
CA ASP A 90 11.08 -27.91 -14.56
C ASP A 90 12.27 -27.09 -15.07
N VAL A 91 13.03 -26.47 -14.18
CA VAL A 91 14.29 -25.79 -14.54
C VAL A 91 15.31 -26.79 -15.03
N GLU A 92 15.46 -27.96 -14.37
CA GLU A 92 16.40 -29.00 -14.78
C GLU A 92 16.11 -29.50 -16.20
N ALA A 93 14.84 -29.69 -16.55
CA ALA A 93 14.43 -30.14 -17.89
C ALA A 93 14.79 -29.15 -19.00
N LEU A 94 14.90 -27.86 -18.69
CA LEU A 94 15.31 -26.81 -19.64
C LEU A 94 16.84 -26.70 -19.80
N CYS A 95 17.60 -27.30 -18.89
CA CYS A 95 19.04 -27.15 -18.83
C CYS A 95 19.75 -28.10 -19.81
N SER A 96 20.55 -27.56 -20.73
CA SER A 96 21.42 -28.32 -21.62
C SER A 96 22.88 -27.94 -21.41
N GLY A 97 23.74 -28.91 -21.23
CA GLY A 97 25.19 -28.71 -21.03
C GLY A 97 25.52 -28.01 -19.70
N GLY A 98 26.65 -27.31 -19.67
CA GLY A 98 27.14 -26.60 -18.49
C GLY A 98 27.79 -27.49 -17.44
N PHE A 99 28.17 -26.89 -16.33
CA PHE A 99 28.87 -27.51 -15.21
C PHE A 99 27.98 -27.58 -13.97
N THR A 100 27.88 -28.75 -13.35
CA THR A 100 27.30 -28.91 -12.03
C THR A 100 28.32 -28.51 -10.99
N LEU A 101 28.01 -27.59 -10.12
CA LEU A 101 28.94 -27.00 -9.15
C LEU A 101 28.54 -27.32 -7.70
N ASN A 102 27.31 -27.10 -7.32
CA ASN A 102 26.77 -27.29 -5.97
C ASN A 102 27.63 -26.61 -4.88
N VAL A 103 28.03 -25.37 -5.12
CA VAL A 103 28.88 -24.60 -4.21
C VAL A 103 28.09 -23.49 -3.52
N GLU A 104 28.57 -23.12 -2.34
CA GLU A 104 28.03 -21.97 -1.61
C GLU A 104 28.12 -20.69 -2.46
N PHE A 105 27.06 -19.88 -2.41
CA PHE A 105 26.99 -18.62 -3.14
C PHE A 105 28.01 -17.60 -2.59
N SER A 106 28.65 -16.86 -3.48
CA SER A 106 29.32 -15.60 -3.17
C SER A 106 29.27 -14.66 -4.36
N ALA A 107 29.20 -13.36 -4.09
CA ALA A 107 29.20 -12.30 -5.11
C ALA A 107 30.40 -12.40 -6.08
N THR A 108 31.57 -12.78 -5.55
CA THR A 108 32.79 -12.96 -6.34
C THR A 108 32.70 -14.17 -7.27
N ARG A 109 32.21 -15.31 -6.76
CA ARG A 109 31.99 -16.51 -7.59
C ARG A 109 30.98 -16.23 -8.69
N LEU A 110 29.87 -15.57 -8.37
CA LEU A 110 28.87 -15.21 -9.37
C LEU A 110 29.48 -14.37 -10.50
N ARG A 111 30.24 -13.32 -10.14
CA ARG A 111 30.92 -12.47 -11.12
C ARG A 111 31.88 -13.22 -12.01
N GLU A 112 32.69 -14.13 -11.46
CA GLU A 112 33.64 -14.90 -12.24
C GLU A 112 32.95 -15.90 -13.19
N LEU A 113 31.88 -16.56 -12.71
CA LEU A 113 31.08 -17.47 -13.54
C LEU A 113 30.31 -16.75 -14.65
N ALA A 114 29.89 -15.51 -14.42
CA ALA A 114 29.19 -14.69 -15.41
C ALA A 114 30.07 -14.22 -16.58
N LYS A 115 31.38 -14.51 -16.56
CA LYS A 115 32.26 -14.30 -17.70
C LYS A 115 32.12 -15.42 -18.75
N MET A 116 31.57 -16.57 -18.37
CA MET A 116 31.29 -17.67 -19.28
C MET A 116 29.94 -17.44 -19.98
N ASP A 117 29.84 -17.88 -21.21
CA ASP A 117 28.57 -17.91 -21.92
C ASP A 117 27.60 -18.90 -21.28
N GLY A 118 26.29 -18.57 -21.27
CA GLY A 118 25.23 -19.38 -20.70
C GLY A 118 24.62 -18.80 -19.44
N ALA A 119 23.68 -19.54 -18.89
CA ALA A 119 22.97 -19.17 -17.66
C ALA A 119 23.65 -19.78 -16.42
N ILE A 120 23.40 -19.14 -15.28
CA ILE A 120 23.80 -19.65 -13.97
C ILE A 120 22.50 -19.98 -13.22
N ILE A 121 22.41 -21.19 -12.69
CA ILE A 121 21.26 -21.66 -11.91
C ILE A 121 21.63 -21.57 -10.43
N LEU A 122 20.84 -20.80 -9.69
CA LEU A 122 21.00 -20.61 -8.26
C LEU A 122 20.00 -21.49 -7.50
N GLY A 123 20.37 -21.90 -6.31
CA GLY A 123 19.46 -22.56 -5.39
C GLY A 123 18.41 -21.60 -4.80
N PRO A 124 17.46 -22.10 -4.02
CA PRO A 124 16.47 -21.26 -3.34
C PRO A 124 17.15 -20.15 -2.51
N ASN A 125 16.60 -18.96 -2.56
CA ASN A 125 17.12 -17.76 -1.88
C ASN A 125 18.57 -17.42 -2.22
N ALA A 126 19.06 -17.86 -3.38
CA ALA A 126 20.44 -17.62 -3.85
C ALA A 126 21.53 -18.03 -2.83
N THR A 127 21.32 -19.07 -2.03
CA THR A 127 22.30 -19.55 -1.05
C THR A 127 23.40 -20.42 -1.66
N THR A 128 23.12 -21.01 -2.81
CA THR A 128 24.05 -21.91 -3.53
C THR A 128 24.05 -21.63 -5.03
N ILE A 129 25.16 -21.95 -5.68
CA ILE A 129 25.28 -21.98 -7.16
C ILE A 129 25.20 -23.44 -7.56
N GLN A 130 24.11 -23.83 -8.21
CA GLN A 130 23.86 -25.23 -8.60
C GLN A 130 24.57 -25.58 -9.89
N ARG A 131 24.41 -24.76 -10.95
CA ARG A 131 24.99 -24.99 -12.26
C ARG A 131 25.47 -23.67 -12.88
N ALA A 132 26.44 -23.73 -13.78
CA ALA A 132 26.94 -22.60 -14.56
C ALA A 132 27.18 -22.96 -16.00
N ALA A 133 27.28 -21.96 -16.88
CA ALA A 133 27.44 -22.07 -18.32
C ALA A 133 26.39 -22.99 -18.98
N VAL A 134 25.13 -22.89 -18.52
CA VAL A 134 24.02 -23.73 -18.98
C VAL A 134 23.32 -23.07 -20.16
N HIS A 135 23.01 -23.83 -21.21
CA HIS A 135 22.09 -23.40 -22.24
C HIS A 135 20.65 -23.71 -21.80
N LEU A 136 19.82 -22.66 -21.67
CA LEU A 136 18.41 -22.80 -21.36
C LEU A 136 17.60 -22.93 -22.65
N MET A 137 16.78 -23.97 -22.72
CA MET A 137 15.99 -24.35 -23.90
C MET A 137 14.49 -24.24 -23.61
N PRO A 138 13.95 -23.02 -23.37
CA PRO A 138 12.52 -22.85 -23.15
C PRO A 138 11.71 -23.09 -24.41
N ASP A 139 10.43 -23.43 -24.28
CA ASP A 139 9.52 -23.64 -25.41
C ASP A 139 9.43 -22.36 -26.27
N PRO A 140 9.81 -22.45 -27.56
CA PRO A 140 9.75 -21.32 -28.47
C PRO A 140 8.32 -20.80 -28.75
N SER A 141 7.30 -21.59 -28.49
CA SER A 141 5.88 -21.18 -28.65
C SER A 141 5.42 -20.16 -27.61
N ILE A 142 6.13 -20.03 -26.48
CA ILE A 142 5.80 -19.04 -25.44
C ILE A 142 6.06 -17.63 -25.98
N ASN A 143 5.00 -16.82 -26.03
CA ASN A 143 5.11 -15.43 -26.47
C ASN A 143 6.06 -14.62 -25.57
N SER A 144 6.86 -13.79 -26.20
CA SER A 144 7.77 -12.86 -25.54
C SER A 144 7.80 -11.55 -26.31
N ASP A 145 7.58 -10.44 -25.62
CA ASP A 145 7.64 -9.08 -26.18
C ASP A 145 9.07 -8.52 -26.15
N GLU A 146 10.02 -9.27 -25.59
CA GLU A 146 11.39 -8.83 -25.40
C GLU A 146 12.21 -8.86 -26.70
N MET A 147 13.00 -7.79 -26.89
CA MET A 147 13.97 -7.70 -27.98
C MET A 147 15.35 -8.14 -27.48
N GLY A 148 15.88 -9.19 -27.98
CA GLY A 148 17.19 -9.71 -27.57
C GLY A 148 17.12 -11.10 -26.98
N THR A 149 18.06 -11.94 -27.37
CA THR A 149 18.01 -13.37 -27.06
C THR A 149 18.01 -13.67 -25.57
N ARG A 150 18.85 -12.96 -24.78
CA ARG A 150 18.95 -13.18 -23.33
C ARG A 150 17.67 -12.79 -22.59
N HIS A 151 17.09 -11.63 -22.89
CA HIS A 151 15.85 -11.16 -22.27
C HIS A 151 14.66 -12.03 -22.66
N ARG A 152 14.56 -12.41 -23.93
CA ARG A 152 13.53 -13.34 -24.42
C ARG A 152 13.63 -14.71 -23.75
N THR A 153 14.84 -15.25 -23.60
CA THR A 153 15.06 -16.49 -22.87
C THR A 153 14.65 -16.36 -21.41
N ALA A 154 15.04 -15.26 -20.76
CA ALA A 154 14.68 -14.99 -19.36
C ALA A 154 13.16 -14.99 -19.16
N GLU A 155 12.42 -14.25 -19.99
CA GLU A 155 10.98 -14.16 -19.91
C GLU A 155 10.29 -15.52 -20.14
N ARG A 156 10.72 -16.26 -21.18
CA ARG A 156 10.16 -17.58 -21.48
C ARG A 156 10.41 -18.59 -20.36
N VAL A 157 11.62 -18.64 -19.82
CA VAL A 157 11.96 -19.51 -18.69
C VAL A 157 11.11 -19.15 -17.48
N ALA A 158 11.00 -17.87 -17.13
CA ALA A 158 10.17 -17.44 -16.01
C ALA A 158 8.69 -17.81 -16.18
N LYS A 159 8.14 -17.63 -17.40
CA LYS A 159 6.76 -18.02 -17.71
C LYS A 159 6.54 -19.53 -17.67
N GLN A 160 7.51 -20.31 -18.12
CA GLN A 160 7.41 -21.77 -18.22
C GLN A 160 7.57 -22.47 -16.88
N THR A 161 8.51 -22.00 -16.04
CA THR A 161 8.86 -22.66 -14.77
C THR A 161 8.20 -22.02 -13.54
N GLY A 162 7.69 -20.79 -13.67
CA GLY A 162 7.23 -20.01 -12.52
C GLY A 162 8.37 -19.48 -11.63
N ASN A 163 9.62 -19.87 -11.88
CA ASN A 163 10.78 -19.43 -11.12
C ASN A 163 11.23 -18.02 -11.55
N PRO A 164 11.65 -17.15 -10.61
CA PRO A 164 12.19 -15.84 -10.96
C PRO A 164 13.48 -15.96 -11.78
N VAL A 165 13.61 -15.13 -12.81
CA VAL A 165 14.79 -15.08 -13.67
C VAL A 165 15.33 -13.66 -13.74
N ILE A 166 16.65 -13.51 -13.55
CA ILE A 166 17.35 -12.23 -13.61
C ILE A 166 18.17 -12.16 -14.87
N SER A 167 18.05 -11.07 -15.62
CA SER A 167 18.88 -10.75 -16.77
C SER A 167 19.65 -9.47 -16.53
N VAL A 168 20.98 -9.52 -16.62
CA VAL A 168 21.84 -8.32 -16.60
C VAL A 168 22.23 -7.99 -18.03
N SER A 169 21.82 -6.80 -18.48
CA SER A 169 22.11 -6.30 -19.82
C SER A 169 23.30 -5.37 -19.82
N GLN A 170 24.35 -5.75 -20.56
CA GLN A 170 25.51 -4.92 -20.76
C GLN A 170 25.20 -3.66 -21.60
N SER A 171 24.43 -3.83 -22.67
CA SER A 171 24.13 -2.74 -23.62
C SER A 171 23.21 -1.68 -23.07
N MET A 172 22.20 -2.09 -22.28
CA MET A 172 21.23 -1.19 -21.66
C MET A 172 21.63 -0.74 -20.25
N ASN A 173 22.66 -1.33 -19.67
CA ASN A 173 23.12 -1.09 -18.30
C ASN A 173 22.00 -1.23 -17.27
N ILE A 174 21.19 -2.28 -17.39
CA ILE A 174 20.07 -2.59 -16.51
C ILE A 174 20.14 -4.00 -15.96
N ILE A 175 19.53 -4.20 -14.80
CA ILE A 175 19.20 -5.49 -14.22
C ILE A 175 17.69 -5.65 -14.34
N ALA A 176 17.22 -6.64 -15.10
CA ALA A 176 15.80 -6.93 -15.28
C ALA A 176 15.46 -8.25 -14.58
N LEU A 177 14.38 -8.23 -13.81
CA LEU A 177 13.79 -9.36 -13.11
C LEU A 177 12.52 -9.79 -13.82
N TYR A 178 12.35 -11.07 -14.08
CA TYR A 178 11.16 -11.69 -14.66
C TYR A 178 10.54 -12.59 -13.60
N VAL A 179 9.36 -12.21 -13.10
CA VAL A 179 8.67 -12.92 -12.02
C VAL A 179 7.16 -12.79 -12.19
N ALA A 180 6.40 -13.84 -11.93
CA ALA A 180 4.94 -13.86 -12.02
C ALA A 180 4.39 -13.29 -13.35
N GLY A 181 5.08 -13.57 -14.47
CA GLY A 181 4.68 -13.10 -15.80
C GLY A 181 4.96 -11.61 -16.07
N ARG A 182 5.59 -10.89 -15.13
CA ARG A 182 5.92 -9.46 -15.23
C ARG A 182 7.43 -9.26 -15.35
N ARG A 183 7.80 -8.17 -16.04
CA ARG A 183 9.16 -7.66 -16.08
C ARG A 183 9.30 -6.50 -15.10
N TYR A 184 10.29 -6.57 -14.23
CA TYR A 184 10.67 -5.50 -13.32
C TYR A 184 12.13 -5.11 -13.57
N VAL A 185 12.42 -3.82 -13.72
CA VAL A 185 13.79 -3.31 -13.87
C VAL A 185 14.22 -2.75 -12.53
N LEU A 186 15.31 -3.29 -11.97
CA LEU A 186 15.85 -2.78 -10.71
C LEU A 186 16.37 -1.36 -10.92
N GLU A 187 15.87 -0.45 -10.11
CA GLU A 187 16.27 0.94 -10.13
C GLU A 187 17.45 1.23 -9.18
N ASP A 188 18.02 2.42 -9.31
CA ASP A 188 19.03 2.91 -8.39
C ASP A 188 18.41 3.29 -7.04
N SER A 189 19.08 2.93 -5.93
CA SER A 189 18.61 3.21 -4.56
C SER A 189 18.30 4.69 -4.34
N ALA A 190 19.05 5.61 -4.96
CA ALA A 190 18.81 7.04 -4.81
C ALA A 190 17.47 7.49 -5.41
N ALA A 191 17.07 6.91 -6.56
CA ALA A 191 15.79 7.20 -7.18
C ALA A 191 14.61 6.67 -6.34
N ILE A 192 14.74 5.44 -5.82
CA ILE A 192 13.73 4.83 -4.95
C ILE A 192 13.60 5.62 -3.65
N LEU A 193 14.73 5.98 -3.00
CA LEU A 193 14.74 6.82 -1.79
C LEU A 193 14.05 8.17 -2.00
N SER A 194 14.26 8.80 -3.15
CA SER A 194 13.60 10.08 -3.47
C SER A 194 12.08 9.93 -3.52
N ARG A 195 11.57 8.88 -4.19
CA ARG A 195 10.13 8.59 -4.25
C ARG A 195 9.57 8.22 -2.88
N ALA A 196 10.29 7.38 -2.15
CA ALA A 196 9.89 6.94 -0.81
C ALA A 196 9.79 8.12 0.18
N ASN A 197 10.73 9.06 0.14
CA ASN A 197 10.68 10.27 0.96
C ASN A 197 9.51 11.18 0.57
N GLN A 198 9.18 11.27 -0.73
CA GLN A 198 8.00 12.02 -1.17
C GLN A 198 6.69 11.37 -0.71
N ALA A 199 6.60 10.03 -0.77
CA ALA A 199 5.47 9.27 -0.26
C ALA A 199 5.36 9.42 1.27
N LEU A 200 6.47 9.39 2.01
CA LEU A 200 6.51 9.61 3.45
C LEU A 200 5.99 11.00 3.84
N ALA A 201 6.44 12.06 3.18
CA ALA A 201 5.93 13.41 3.40
C ALA A 201 4.43 13.56 3.06
N THR A 202 3.92 12.73 2.16
CA THR A 202 2.49 12.65 1.88
C THR A 202 1.77 11.91 3.01
N LEU A 203 2.31 10.78 3.48
CA LEU A 203 1.78 10.03 4.61
C LEU A 203 1.67 10.90 5.88
N GLU A 204 2.69 11.69 6.20
CA GLU A 204 2.67 12.63 7.32
C GLU A 204 1.45 13.57 7.27
N ARG A 205 1.19 14.17 6.11
CA ARG A 205 0.03 15.07 5.92
C ARG A 205 -1.30 14.33 6.06
N TYR A 206 -1.39 13.09 5.54
CA TYR A 206 -2.60 12.29 5.68
C TYR A 206 -2.82 11.84 7.12
N LYS A 207 -1.74 11.52 7.85
CA LYS A 207 -1.80 11.18 9.27
C LYS A 207 -2.25 12.36 10.12
N MET A 208 -1.69 13.55 9.90
CA MET A 208 -2.16 14.77 10.58
C MET A 208 -3.66 15.00 10.35
N ARG A 209 -4.14 14.83 9.10
CA ARG A 209 -5.56 14.97 8.81
C ARG A 209 -6.41 13.86 9.44
N LEU A 210 -5.88 12.64 9.53
CA LEU A 210 -6.53 11.54 10.24
C LEU A 210 -6.67 11.87 11.73
N ASP A 211 -5.62 12.39 12.36
CA ASP A 211 -5.64 12.75 13.79
C ASP A 211 -6.67 13.87 14.07
N GLU A 212 -6.76 14.87 13.19
CA GLU A 212 -7.76 15.94 13.28
C GLU A 212 -9.19 15.39 13.18
N VAL A 213 -9.51 14.59 12.16
CA VAL A 213 -10.88 14.06 12.01
C VAL A 213 -11.22 13.01 13.08
N SER A 214 -10.22 12.28 13.59
CA SER A 214 -10.40 11.33 14.70
C SER A 214 -10.64 12.04 16.03
N GLY A 215 -10.03 13.21 16.24
CA GLY A 215 -10.30 14.10 17.36
C GLY A 215 -11.74 14.61 17.30
N THR A 216 -12.15 15.19 16.17
CA THR A 216 -13.53 15.65 15.93
C THR A 216 -14.56 14.53 16.16
N LEU A 217 -14.27 13.30 15.68
CA LEU A 217 -15.17 12.18 15.92
C LEU A 217 -15.28 11.87 17.42
N SER A 218 -14.19 11.95 18.19
CA SER A 218 -14.23 11.72 19.64
C SER A 218 -15.07 12.76 20.38
N ASP A 219 -15.05 14.01 19.94
CA ASP A 219 -15.89 15.07 20.49
C ASP A 219 -17.38 14.81 20.22
N LEU A 220 -17.71 14.45 18.98
CA LEU A 220 -19.07 14.06 18.60
C LEU A 220 -19.55 12.80 19.33
N GLU A 221 -18.68 11.83 19.62
CA GLU A 221 -18.99 10.64 20.42
C GLU A 221 -19.42 10.99 21.84
N ILE A 222 -18.76 11.96 22.47
CA ILE A 222 -19.07 12.43 23.81
C ILE A 222 -20.41 13.17 23.82
N GLU A 223 -20.69 13.98 22.81
CA GLU A 223 -21.91 14.74 22.66
C GLU A 223 -23.12 13.91 22.14
N ASP A 224 -22.92 12.65 21.73
CA ASP A 224 -23.93 11.78 21.08
C ASP A 224 -24.51 12.38 19.79
N LEU A 225 -23.65 13.05 19.02
CA LEU A 225 -24.02 13.76 17.77
C LEU A 225 -23.36 13.15 16.52
N VAL A 226 -22.86 11.92 16.61
CA VAL A 226 -22.15 11.25 15.48
C VAL A 226 -23.11 10.92 14.36
N SER A 227 -22.71 11.22 13.13
CA SER A 227 -23.40 10.79 11.92
C SER A 227 -22.62 9.68 11.18
N VAL A 228 -23.29 8.97 10.28
CA VAL A 228 -22.63 7.98 9.40
C VAL A 228 -21.53 8.64 8.57
N ARG A 229 -21.72 9.90 8.18
CA ARG A 229 -20.73 10.71 7.44
C ARG A 229 -19.42 10.84 8.22
N ASP A 230 -19.49 11.15 9.50
CA ASP A 230 -18.29 11.35 10.33
C ASP A 230 -17.47 10.06 10.44
N VAL A 231 -18.14 8.94 10.64
CA VAL A 231 -17.51 7.61 10.68
C VAL A 231 -16.93 7.23 9.31
N ALA A 232 -17.63 7.51 8.22
CA ALA A 232 -17.16 7.24 6.88
C ALA A 232 -15.91 8.08 6.54
N VAL A 233 -15.85 9.35 6.97
CA VAL A 233 -14.69 10.23 6.81
C VAL A 233 -13.47 9.67 7.55
N VAL A 234 -13.61 9.27 8.80
CA VAL A 234 -12.52 8.68 9.58
C VAL A 234 -12.06 7.37 8.96
N SER A 235 -12.99 6.48 8.60
CA SER A 235 -12.66 5.20 7.95
C SER A 235 -11.95 5.40 6.62
N GLN A 236 -12.41 6.36 5.79
CA GLN A 236 -11.74 6.74 4.55
C GLN A 236 -10.28 7.17 4.80
N ARG A 237 -10.05 8.02 5.81
CA ARG A 237 -8.70 8.50 6.13
C ARG A 237 -7.78 7.39 6.64
N LEU A 238 -8.31 6.49 7.48
CA LEU A 238 -7.60 5.29 7.94
C LEU A 238 -7.14 4.43 6.75
N GLU A 239 -8.05 4.16 5.80
CA GLU A 239 -7.72 3.38 4.60
C GLU A 239 -6.66 4.08 3.72
N MET A 240 -6.75 5.40 3.54
CA MET A 240 -5.77 6.17 2.77
C MET A 240 -4.38 6.12 3.41
N VAL A 241 -4.29 6.27 4.73
CA VAL A 241 -3.03 6.18 5.48
C VAL A 241 -2.42 4.80 5.32
N LEU A 242 -3.20 3.73 5.49
CA LEU A 242 -2.73 2.35 5.37
C LEU A 242 -2.29 1.99 3.95
N ARG A 243 -2.95 2.50 2.91
CA ARG A 243 -2.56 2.27 1.51
C ARG A 243 -1.24 2.93 1.16
N ILE A 244 -1.05 4.20 1.56
CA ILE A 244 0.23 4.89 1.37
C ILE A 244 1.33 4.20 2.17
N ALA A 245 1.04 3.72 3.38
CA ALA A 245 1.99 2.98 4.19
C ALA A 245 2.44 1.67 3.52
N ARG A 246 1.52 0.90 2.92
CA ARG A 246 1.83 -0.33 2.17
C ARG A 246 2.70 -0.03 0.93
N GLU A 247 2.48 1.08 0.25
CA GLU A 247 3.33 1.52 -0.87
C GLU A 247 4.75 1.82 -0.39
N ILE A 248 4.91 2.55 0.72
CA ILE A 248 6.21 2.86 1.31
C ILE A 248 6.91 1.59 1.80
N ASP A 249 6.18 0.64 2.37
CA ASP A 249 6.73 -0.66 2.80
C ASP A 249 7.30 -1.44 1.59
N GLY A 250 6.64 -1.35 0.44
CA GLY A 250 7.18 -1.87 -0.82
C GLY A 250 8.54 -1.25 -1.18
N TYR A 251 8.69 0.08 -1.06
CA TYR A 251 9.98 0.75 -1.26
C TYR A 251 11.02 0.34 -0.22
N VAL A 252 10.63 0.13 1.04
CA VAL A 252 11.53 -0.37 2.10
C VAL A 252 12.09 -1.74 1.75
N VAL A 253 11.24 -2.66 1.27
CA VAL A 253 11.65 -3.99 0.84
C VAL A 253 12.64 -3.89 -0.34
N GLU A 254 12.37 -3.06 -1.32
CA GLU A 254 13.23 -2.87 -2.50
C GLU A 254 14.57 -2.22 -2.14
N LEU A 255 14.59 -1.31 -1.16
CA LEU A 255 15.79 -0.63 -0.66
C LEU A 255 16.64 -1.50 0.27
N GLY A 256 16.09 -2.54 0.87
CA GLY A 256 16.81 -3.43 1.77
C GLY A 256 17.55 -2.66 2.88
N SER A 257 18.89 -2.82 2.95
CA SER A 257 19.70 -2.13 3.98
C SER A 257 19.64 -0.61 3.91
N ASP A 258 19.43 -0.05 2.72
CA ASP A 258 19.41 1.40 2.49
C ASP A 258 18.08 2.01 2.97
N GLY A 259 17.02 1.20 3.07
CA GLY A 259 15.69 1.60 3.53
C GLY A 259 15.49 1.63 5.06
N ARG A 260 16.52 1.30 5.87
CA ARG A 260 16.38 1.14 7.33
C ARG A 260 15.80 2.35 8.05
N LEU A 261 16.24 3.55 7.72
CA LEU A 261 15.73 4.78 8.36
C LEU A 261 14.28 5.06 7.97
N LEU A 262 13.95 4.84 6.70
CA LEU A 262 12.60 4.97 6.19
C LEU A 262 11.63 3.99 6.89
N SER A 263 12.06 2.75 7.10
CA SER A 263 11.29 1.74 7.84
C SER A 263 10.97 2.18 9.28
N LEU A 264 11.94 2.77 9.98
CA LEU A 264 11.72 3.27 11.34
C LEU A 264 10.72 4.43 11.38
N GLN A 265 10.81 5.37 10.43
CA GLN A 265 9.86 6.48 10.32
C GLN A 265 8.46 5.98 9.98
N LEU A 266 8.36 5.03 9.06
CA LEU A 266 7.08 4.43 8.70
C LEU A 266 6.40 3.78 9.90
N VAL A 267 7.12 2.92 10.65
CA VAL A 267 6.59 2.22 11.83
C VAL A 267 6.10 3.22 12.89
N GLU A 268 6.83 4.33 13.10
CA GLU A 268 6.42 5.37 14.05
C GLU A 268 5.13 6.09 13.59
N LEU A 269 5.03 6.44 12.30
CA LEU A 269 3.88 7.16 11.76
C LEU A 269 2.59 6.34 11.77
N ILE A 270 2.68 5.04 11.46
CA ILE A 270 1.49 4.17 11.38
C ILE A 270 1.19 3.45 12.69
N GLY A 271 1.98 3.71 13.74
CA GLY A 271 1.79 3.07 15.04
C GLY A 271 0.35 3.24 15.54
N GLY A 272 -0.38 2.12 15.72
CA GLY A 272 -1.77 2.11 16.21
C GLY A 272 -2.86 2.29 15.16
N VAL A 273 -2.54 2.68 13.91
CA VAL A 273 -3.56 2.96 12.87
C VAL A 273 -4.41 1.74 12.53
N ASP A 274 -3.81 0.54 12.46
CA ASP A 274 -4.57 -0.70 12.23
C ASP A 274 -5.51 -1.03 13.39
N ALA A 275 -5.07 -0.81 14.62
CA ALA A 275 -5.92 -1.00 15.80
C ALA A 275 -7.08 0.02 15.81
N ASP A 276 -6.81 1.28 15.50
CA ASP A 276 -7.84 2.32 15.40
C ASP A 276 -8.87 2.00 14.31
N ARG A 277 -8.43 1.45 13.18
CA ARG A 277 -9.30 0.97 12.10
C ARG A 277 -10.28 -0.11 12.58
N GLU A 278 -9.77 -1.09 13.29
CA GLU A 278 -10.60 -2.15 13.87
C GLU A 278 -11.58 -1.58 14.90
N LEU A 279 -11.12 -0.69 15.78
CA LEU A 279 -11.95 -0.07 16.82
C LEU A 279 -13.09 0.77 16.22
N VAL A 280 -12.84 1.54 15.16
CA VAL A 280 -13.89 2.29 14.45
C VAL A 280 -14.94 1.33 13.90
N VAL A 281 -14.54 0.26 13.23
CA VAL A 281 -15.49 -0.72 12.70
C VAL A 281 -16.28 -1.39 13.83
N ARG A 282 -15.63 -1.76 14.94
CA ARG A 282 -16.29 -2.39 16.11
C ARG A 282 -17.31 -1.46 16.77
N ASP A 283 -17.00 -0.16 16.86
CA ASP A 283 -17.91 0.81 17.47
C ASP A 283 -19.17 1.05 16.64
N TYR A 284 -19.04 1.08 15.32
CA TYR A 284 -20.09 1.55 14.44
C TYR A 284 -20.74 0.49 13.54
N LEU A 285 -20.33 -0.78 13.67
CA LEU A 285 -20.94 -1.83 12.86
C LEU A 285 -22.44 -1.95 13.17
N PRO A 286 -23.36 -1.83 12.16
CA PRO A 286 -24.79 -1.89 12.41
C PRO A 286 -25.21 -3.19 13.09
N SER A 287 -26.05 -3.08 14.11
CA SER A 287 -26.63 -4.22 14.84
C SER A 287 -27.92 -4.68 14.17
N GLY A 288 -28.12 -5.99 13.95
CA GLY A 288 -29.37 -6.52 13.38
C GLY A 288 -29.27 -7.94 12.83
N ARG A 289 -30.40 -8.45 12.31
CA ARG A 289 -30.51 -9.82 11.75
C ARG A 289 -29.57 -10.10 10.56
N ARG A 290 -29.00 -9.09 9.93
CA ARG A 290 -28.01 -9.17 8.85
C ARG A 290 -26.71 -8.48 9.26
N SER A 291 -26.38 -8.50 10.56
CA SER A 291 -25.13 -7.93 11.05
C SER A 291 -23.95 -8.53 10.31
N ARG A 292 -23.09 -7.66 9.76
CA ARG A 292 -21.78 -8.06 9.21
C ARG A 292 -20.84 -8.37 10.37
N THR A 293 -19.86 -9.23 10.14
CA THR A 293 -18.74 -9.35 11.07
C THR A 293 -17.73 -8.25 10.84
N VAL A 294 -16.90 -7.96 11.85
CA VAL A 294 -15.83 -6.96 11.76
C VAL A 294 -14.87 -7.29 10.60
N GLU A 295 -14.47 -8.57 10.51
CA GLU A 295 -13.57 -9.07 9.46
C GLU A 295 -14.15 -8.84 8.07
N ARG A 296 -15.48 -9.03 7.93
CA ARG A 296 -16.14 -8.81 6.64
C ARG A 296 -16.18 -7.34 6.27
N ALA A 297 -16.44 -6.44 7.21
CA ALA A 297 -16.44 -5.01 6.95
C ALA A 297 -15.03 -4.51 6.60
N LEU A 298 -14.01 -5.00 7.31
CA LEU A 298 -12.60 -4.69 7.00
C LEU A 298 -12.22 -5.19 5.61
N ALA A 299 -12.62 -6.42 5.24
CA ALA A 299 -12.37 -6.96 3.90
C ALA A 299 -13.10 -6.18 2.79
N ASP A 300 -14.33 -5.71 3.05
CA ASP A 300 -15.08 -4.89 2.11
C ASP A 300 -14.44 -3.49 1.94
N LEU A 301 -13.84 -2.91 2.99
CA LEU A 301 -13.03 -1.67 2.90
C LEU A 301 -11.74 -1.88 2.10
N ASP A 302 -11.00 -2.97 2.35
CA ASP A 302 -9.80 -3.32 1.57
C ASP A 302 -10.12 -3.57 0.09
N ALA A 303 -11.34 -4.03 -0.21
CA ALA A 303 -11.79 -4.32 -1.57
C ALA A 303 -12.11 -3.08 -2.41
N LEU A 304 -12.33 -1.91 -1.79
CA LEU A 304 -12.57 -0.66 -2.50
C LEU A 304 -11.33 -0.26 -3.31
N SER A 305 -11.52 0.18 -4.55
CA SER A 305 -10.46 0.82 -5.33
C SER A 305 -10.15 2.22 -4.78
N ASP A 306 -9.03 2.81 -5.20
CA ASP A 306 -8.64 4.17 -4.76
C ASP A 306 -9.66 5.23 -5.19
N VAL A 307 -10.33 5.04 -6.32
CA VAL A 307 -11.40 5.93 -6.78
C VAL A 307 -12.67 5.76 -5.95
N GLU A 308 -13.07 4.51 -5.68
CA GLU A 308 -14.25 4.20 -4.86
C GLU A 308 -14.08 4.67 -3.41
N LEU A 309 -12.85 4.64 -2.88
CA LEU A 309 -12.54 5.13 -1.54
C LEU A 309 -12.79 6.64 -1.40
N LEU A 310 -12.79 7.41 -2.48
CA LEU A 310 -13.12 8.84 -2.46
C LEU A 310 -14.63 9.11 -2.24
N ASP A 311 -15.47 8.13 -2.51
CA ASP A 311 -16.93 8.23 -2.32
C ASP A 311 -17.33 7.74 -0.92
N LEU A 312 -17.74 8.67 -0.05
CA LEU A 312 -18.16 8.35 1.32
C LEU A 312 -19.38 7.42 1.37
N ALA A 313 -20.26 7.44 0.35
CA ALA A 313 -21.41 6.54 0.30
C ALA A 313 -20.96 5.07 0.09
N LEU A 314 -19.92 4.84 -0.71
CA LEU A 314 -19.32 3.51 -0.88
C LEU A 314 -18.57 3.05 0.37
N VAL A 315 -17.88 3.96 1.06
CA VAL A 315 -17.25 3.66 2.35
C VAL A 315 -18.29 3.28 3.40
N ALA A 316 -19.38 4.07 3.52
CA ALA A 316 -20.49 3.75 4.43
C ALA A 316 -21.13 2.41 4.10
N LYS A 317 -21.28 2.07 2.81
CA LYS A 317 -21.79 0.77 2.36
C LYS A 317 -20.85 -0.38 2.74
N ALA A 318 -19.54 -0.20 2.67
CA ALA A 318 -18.56 -1.19 3.13
C ALA A 318 -18.67 -1.42 4.64
N LEU A 319 -18.94 -0.37 5.43
CA LEU A 319 -19.22 -0.46 6.86
C LEU A 319 -20.57 -1.13 7.18
N GLY A 320 -21.45 -1.33 6.19
CA GLY A 320 -22.74 -1.99 6.36
C GLY A 320 -23.95 -1.08 6.43
N TYR A 321 -23.78 0.23 6.19
CA TYR A 321 -24.86 1.19 6.10
C TYR A 321 -25.49 1.20 4.70
N PRO A 322 -26.73 1.72 4.54
CA PRO A 322 -27.27 1.99 3.22
C PRO A 322 -26.37 2.98 2.48
N GLY A 323 -26.16 2.77 1.19
CA GLY A 323 -25.22 3.58 0.40
C GLY A 323 -25.86 4.76 -0.32
N ALA A 324 -26.98 5.29 0.15
CA ALA A 324 -27.57 6.51 -0.41
C ALA A 324 -26.94 7.76 0.23
N ALA A 325 -26.87 8.85 -0.52
CA ALA A 325 -26.26 10.09 -0.04
C ALA A 325 -27.02 10.67 1.18
N ASP A 326 -28.34 10.51 1.21
CA ASP A 326 -29.20 10.97 2.30
C ASP A 326 -28.99 10.15 3.60
N ASP A 327 -28.50 8.91 3.49
CA ASP A 327 -28.24 8.04 4.64
C ASP A 327 -26.95 8.44 5.39
N LEU A 328 -26.08 9.24 4.79
CA LEU A 328 -24.85 9.71 5.43
C LEU A 328 -25.12 10.63 6.63
N ASP A 329 -26.25 11.31 6.65
CA ASP A 329 -26.63 12.23 7.73
C ASP A 329 -27.43 11.54 8.85
N LEU A 330 -27.60 10.21 8.77
CA LEU A 330 -28.21 9.44 9.85
C LEU A 330 -27.35 9.49 11.12
N THR A 331 -28.00 9.84 12.24
CA THR A 331 -27.34 9.83 13.55
C THR A 331 -27.15 8.39 14.03
N ILE A 332 -25.98 8.09 14.54
CA ILE A 332 -25.58 6.78 15.07
C ILE A 332 -24.85 6.96 16.39
N SER A 333 -25.03 6.02 17.31
CA SER A 333 -24.37 6.09 18.63
C SER A 333 -23.23 5.07 18.71
N PRO A 334 -22.05 5.48 19.22
CA PRO A 334 -20.91 4.59 19.41
C PRO A 334 -21.15 3.58 20.52
N ARG A 335 -20.55 2.40 20.41
CA ARG A 335 -20.57 1.39 21.49
C ARG A 335 -19.60 1.72 22.63
N GLY A 336 -18.49 2.41 22.32
CA GLY A 336 -17.50 2.86 23.29
C GLY A 336 -16.14 2.17 23.24
N TYR A 337 -15.88 1.32 22.25
CA TYR A 337 -14.58 0.63 22.09
C TYR A 337 -13.42 1.61 21.93
N ARG A 338 -13.57 2.64 21.09
CA ARG A 338 -12.52 3.64 20.81
C ARG A 338 -12.12 4.42 22.05
N LEU A 339 -13.10 4.94 22.80
CA LEU A 339 -12.80 5.72 23.99
C LEU A 339 -12.28 4.85 25.14
N LEU A 340 -12.81 3.64 25.34
CA LEU A 340 -12.29 2.71 26.31
C LEU A 340 -10.86 2.23 26.01
N ALA A 341 -10.50 2.08 24.74
CA ALA A 341 -9.14 1.72 24.35
C ALA A 341 -8.10 2.79 24.73
N ARG A 342 -8.51 4.06 24.86
CA ARG A 342 -7.65 5.16 25.34
C ARG A 342 -7.46 5.18 26.85
N VAL A 343 -8.25 4.39 27.60
CA VAL A 343 -8.07 4.26 29.05
C VAL A 343 -6.84 3.40 29.35
N PRO A 344 -5.82 3.90 30.05
CA PRO A 344 -4.57 3.17 30.25
C PRO A 344 -4.78 1.90 31.08
N ARG A 345 -4.05 0.84 30.71
CA ARG A 345 -4.02 -0.44 31.43
C ARG A 345 -5.35 -1.19 31.50
N LEU A 346 -6.26 -0.94 30.57
CA LEU A 346 -7.52 -1.67 30.45
C LEU A 346 -7.35 -2.83 29.44
N PRO A 347 -7.45 -4.11 29.88
CA PRO A 347 -7.35 -5.25 28.96
C PRO A 347 -8.52 -5.27 27.98
N ALA A 348 -8.27 -5.70 26.74
CA ALA A 348 -9.29 -5.80 25.69
C ALA A 348 -10.52 -6.63 26.11
N THR A 349 -10.30 -7.74 26.83
CA THR A 349 -11.39 -8.58 27.35
C THR A 349 -12.28 -7.87 28.36
N VAL A 350 -11.76 -6.90 29.09
CA VAL A 350 -12.55 -6.07 30.02
C VAL A 350 -13.32 -5.00 29.23
N VAL A 351 -12.72 -4.43 28.19
CA VAL A 351 -13.40 -3.50 27.26
C VAL A 351 -14.60 -4.20 26.64
N ASP A 352 -14.43 -5.43 26.12
CA ASP A 352 -15.52 -6.21 25.53
C ASP A 352 -16.70 -6.39 26.50
N ARG A 353 -16.41 -6.82 27.73
CA ARG A 353 -17.45 -7.00 28.76
C ARG A 353 -18.15 -5.72 29.16
N LEU A 354 -17.42 -4.60 29.27
CA LEU A 354 -18.00 -3.29 29.55
C LEU A 354 -18.97 -2.88 28.44
N VAL A 355 -18.54 -2.98 27.18
CA VAL A 355 -19.39 -2.63 26.03
C VAL A 355 -20.60 -3.56 25.93
N GLU A 356 -20.46 -4.85 26.15
CA GLU A 356 -21.56 -5.83 26.16
C GLU A 356 -22.56 -5.54 27.25
N ASN A 357 -22.10 -5.19 28.46
CA ASN A 357 -22.98 -4.91 29.60
C ASN A 357 -23.76 -3.60 29.44
N PHE A 358 -23.07 -2.53 29.07
CA PHE A 358 -23.70 -1.20 28.98
C PHE A 358 -24.37 -0.94 27.63
N GLY A 359 -23.93 -1.61 26.54
CA GLY A 359 -24.55 -1.55 25.23
C GLY A 359 -24.37 -0.24 24.46
N GLY A 360 -23.67 0.76 25.01
CA GLY A 360 -23.38 2.02 24.35
C GLY A 360 -22.60 3.01 25.22
N LEU A 361 -21.87 3.91 24.55
CA LEU A 361 -20.97 4.86 25.18
C LEU A 361 -21.67 5.80 26.19
N GLN A 362 -22.85 6.31 25.87
CA GLN A 362 -23.56 7.26 26.76
C GLN A 362 -23.91 6.62 28.11
N ARG A 363 -24.26 5.33 28.11
CA ARG A 363 -24.48 4.59 29.36
C ARG A 363 -23.20 4.39 30.15
N LEU A 364 -22.07 4.15 29.45
CA LEU A 364 -20.76 4.04 30.08
C LEU A 364 -20.32 5.37 30.71
N LEU A 365 -20.55 6.50 30.02
CA LEU A 365 -20.25 7.84 30.54
C LEU A 365 -21.10 8.20 31.76
N ALA A 366 -22.35 7.73 31.82
CA ALA A 366 -23.26 7.97 32.94
C ALA A 366 -23.05 6.99 34.12
N ALA A 367 -22.34 5.87 33.91
CA ALA A 367 -22.18 4.80 34.91
C ALA A 367 -21.41 5.27 36.16
N SER A 368 -21.90 4.89 37.34
CA SER A 368 -21.19 5.09 38.60
C SER A 368 -20.07 4.05 38.78
N ILE A 369 -19.19 4.25 39.77
CA ILE A 369 -18.14 3.26 40.10
C ILE A 369 -18.77 1.92 40.49
N ASP A 370 -19.89 1.97 41.22
CA ASP A 370 -20.59 0.75 41.65
C ASP A 370 -21.22 0.00 40.47
N ASP A 371 -21.79 0.73 39.49
CA ASP A 371 -22.30 0.11 38.26
C ASP A 371 -21.19 -0.57 37.45
N LEU A 372 -20.03 0.06 37.35
CA LEU A 372 -18.87 -0.51 36.65
C LEU A 372 -18.33 -1.77 37.33
N GLN A 373 -18.42 -1.85 38.67
CA GLN A 373 -17.99 -3.04 39.42
C GLN A 373 -18.91 -4.25 39.24
N THR A 374 -20.13 -4.07 38.73
CA THR A 374 -21.02 -5.20 38.40
C THR A 374 -20.50 -6.06 37.26
N VAL A 375 -19.57 -5.51 36.46
CA VAL A 375 -19.00 -6.21 35.31
C VAL A 375 -17.87 -7.15 35.76
N GLU A 376 -17.94 -8.40 35.33
CA GLU A 376 -16.95 -9.41 35.66
C GLU A 376 -15.54 -8.99 35.24
N GLY A 377 -14.60 -9.02 36.18
CA GLY A 377 -13.20 -8.61 35.95
C GLY A 377 -12.94 -7.11 36.20
N VAL A 378 -13.94 -6.34 36.58
CA VAL A 378 -13.84 -4.92 36.96
C VAL A 378 -13.93 -4.77 38.46
N GLY A 379 -12.78 -4.79 39.15
CA GLY A 379 -12.71 -4.43 40.57
C GLY A 379 -12.66 -2.92 40.77
N GLU A 380 -12.76 -2.47 42.04
CA GLU A 380 -12.82 -1.04 42.42
C GLU A 380 -11.72 -0.18 41.75
N ALA A 381 -10.47 -0.66 41.74
CA ALA A 381 -9.36 0.08 41.13
C ALA A 381 -9.55 0.30 39.62
N ARG A 382 -10.03 -0.74 38.89
CA ARG A 382 -10.33 -0.63 37.46
C ARG A 382 -11.54 0.25 37.19
N ALA A 383 -12.63 0.10 37.96
CA ALA A 383 -13.82 0.94 37.86
C ALA A 383 -13.47 2.42 38.03
N ARG A 384 -12.63 2.75 39.01
CA ARG A 384 -12.13 4.11 39.23
C ARG A 384 -11.28 4.59 38.03
N THR A 385 -10.35 3.76 37.52
CA THR A 385 -9.51 4.09 36.33
C THR A 385 -10.38 4.34 35.09
N VAL A 386 -11.41 3.54 34.85
CA VAL A 386 -12.34 3.72 33.72
C VAL A 386 -13.11 5.03 33.89
N ARG A 387 -13.69 5.27 35.07
CA ARG A 387 -14.47 6.48 35.35
C ARG A 387 -13.61 7.76 35.19
N GLU A 388 -12.43 7.79 35.80
CA GLU A 388 -11.50 8.92 35.68
C GLU A 388 -10.96 9.09 34.25
N GLY A 389 -10.72 8.00 33.54
CA GLY A 389 -10.28 8.02 32.15
C GLY A 389 -11.33 8.63 31.23
N LEU A 390 -12.57 8.16 31.33
CA LEU A 390 -13.70 8.69 30.55
C LEU A 390 -14.02 10.16 30.91
N SER A 391 -13.97 10.52 32.20
CA SER A 391 -14.18 11.92 32.62
C SER A 391 -13.11 12.85 32.05
N ARG A 392 -11.82 12.45 32.07
CA ARG A 392 -10.74 13.26 31.48
C ARG A 392 -10.89 13.43 29.98
N LEU A 393 -11.31 12.38 29.26
CA LEU A 393 -11.56 12.47 27.82
C LEU A 393 -12.70 13.42 27.52
N ALA A 394 -13.79 13.39 28.32
CA ALA A 394 -14.91 14.32 28.17
C ALA A 394 -14.53 15.79 28.52
N GLU A 395 -13.68 15.98 29.53
CA GLU A 395 -13.22 17.33 29.91
C GLU A 395 -12.26 17.91 28.85
N SER A 396 -11.34 17.09 28.27
CA SER A 396 -10.42 17.56 27.22
C SER A 396 -11.15 17.97 25.95
N SER A 397 -12.15 17.22 25.53
CA SER A 397 -13.01 17.54 24.39
C SER A 397 -13.70 18.91 24.55
N ILE A 398 -14.19 19.21 25.75
CA ILE A 398 -14.81 20.51 26.04
C ILE A 398 -13.78 21.64 25.99
N LEU A 399 -12.57 21.44 26.52
CA LEU A 399 -11.53 22.47 26.58
C LEU A 399 -10.95 22.81 25.19
N GLU A 400 -10.73 21.81 24.33
CA GLU A 400 -10.20 22.03 22.96
C GLU A 400 -11.14 22.88 22.09
N ARG A 401 -12.42 22.93 22.42
CA ARG A 401 -13.44 23.72 21.70
C ARG A 401 -13.43 25.22 22.04
N TYR A 402 -12.84 25.60 23.17
CA TYR A 402 -12.82 26.98 23.65
C TYR A 402 -11.43 27.65 23.50
N VAL A 403 -10.45 26.95 22.89
CA VAL A 403 -9.13 27.46 22.55
C VAL A 403 -9.00 27.58 21.03
#